data_b9fb1b4879bc1cee7fbea4a069055a94
#
_entry.id   b9fb1b4879bc1cee7fbea4a069055a94
#
_cell.length_a   1.000
_cell.length_b   1.000
_cell.length_c   1.000
_cell.angle_alpha   90.00
_cell.angle_beta   90.00
_cell.angle_gamma   90.00
#
_symmetry.space_group_name_H-M   'P 1'
#
loop_
_entity.id
_entity.type
_entity.pdbx_description
1 polymer ?
#
loop_
_entity_poly.entity_id
_entity_poly.type
_entity_poly.pdbx_seq_one_letter_code
_entity_poly.pdbx_strand_id
1 'polypeptide(L)'
;MWHTEWQDSKDIMMEHNNVILRVIDPANIDTVSALLLDQARVSLTEPGCERFEVYHSRSDAQTFLLIESWATAEDLDAHRNNKNFVEIYKPKVLPLVERIPHPSERLI
;
A
#
# COMPACT_ATOMS: atom_id res chain seq x y z
N MET A 1 -3.03 8.33 22.24
CA MET A 1 -2.39 8.69 23.02
C MET A 1 -1.69 7.91 24.11
N TRP A 2 -2.31 7.11 24.90
CA TRP A 2 -1.62 6.33 25.88
C TRP A 2 -1.33 4.94 25.35
N HIS A 3 -0.04 4.58 25.29
CA HIS A 3 0.39 3.26 24.85
C HIS A 3 1.08 2.55 26.01
N THR A 4 0.97 1.23 26.05
CA THR A 4 1.85 0.43 26.88
C THR A 4 3.25 0.45 26.24
N GLU A 5 4.26 0.20 27.03
CA GLU A 5 5.63 0.10 26.54
C GLU A 5 5.75 -0.93 25.39
N TRP A 6 5.02 -2.01 25.49
CA TRP A 6 4.98 -3.05 24.45
C TRP A 6 4.40 -2.52 23.13
N GLN A 7 3.31 -1.74 23.19
CA GLN A 7 2.69 -1.15 22.01
C GLN A 7 3.60 -0.14 21.33
N ASP A 8 4.29 0.69 22.11
CA ASP A 8 5.22 1.68 21.59
C ASP A 8 6.37 0.99 20.85
N SER A 9 6.94 -0.08 21.42
CA SER A 9 8.01 -0.85 20.78
C SER A 9 7.55 -1.49 19.49
N LYS A 10 6.34 -2.05 19.45
CA LYS A 10 5.76 -2.65 18.26
C LYS A 10 5.56 -1.60 17.16
N ASP A 11 4.96 -0.45 17.50
CA ASP A 11 4.71 0.61 16.53
C ASP A 11 6.00 1.22 15.99
N ILE A 12 7.04 1.34 16.82
CA ILE A 12 8.35 1.86 16.39
C ILE A 12 8.97 0.95 15.32
N MET A 13 8.78 -0.37 15.41
CA MET A 13 9.31 -1.31 14.43
C MET A 13 8.48 -1.39 13.14
N MET A 14 7.20 -1.05 13.21
CA MET A 14 6.31 -1.13 12.07
C MET A 14 6.53 0.00 11.08
N GLU A 15 6.34 -0.33 9.82
CA GLU A 15 6.29 0.64 8.73
C GLU A 15 4.84 0.82 8.28
N HIS A 16 4.37 2.06 8.29
CA HIS A 16 3.05 2.44 7.77
C HIS A 16 3.26 3.22 6.49
N ASN A 17 2.74 2.70 5.40
CA ASN A 17 2.87 3.33 4.10
C ASN A 17 1.48 3.59 3.52
N ASN A 18 1.06 4.84 3.58
CA ASN A 18 -0.24 5.27 3.06
C ASN A 18 -0.01 5.94 1.72
N VAL A 19 -0.62 5.42 0.67
CA VAL A 19 -0.32 5.87 -0.70
C VAL A 19 -1.58 6.34 -1.39
N ILE A 20 -1.50 7.52 -1.99
CA ILE A 20 -2.53 8.01 -2.90
C ILE A 20 -2.09 7.67 -4.31
N LEU A 21 -2.99 7.02 -5.07
CA LEU A 21 -2.77 6.75 -6.49
C LEU A 21 -3.87 7.46 -7.27
N ARG A 22 -3.48 8.34 -8.17
CA ARG A 22 -4.42 9.00 -9.06
C ARG A 22 -4.24 8.47 -10.47
N VAL A 23 -5.27 7.84 -11.00
CA VAL A 23 -5.25 7.32 -12.38
C VAL A 23 -5.24 8.49 -13.36
N ILE A 24 -4.25 8.52 -14.25
CA ILE A 24 -4.05 9.65 -15.17
C ILE A 24 -5.16 9.70 -16.22
N ASP A 25 -5.45 8.57 -16.86
CA ASP A 25 -6.51 8.46 -17.86
C ASP A 25 -7.71 7.71 -17.26
N PRO A 26 -8.90 8.35 -17.19
CA PRO A 26 -10.09 7.70 -16.65
C PRO A 26 -10.46 6.37 -17.31
N ALA A 27 -10.06 6.15 -18.56
CA ALA A 27 -10.29 4.90 -19.26
C ALA A 27 -9.58 3.71 -18.60
N ASN A 28 -8.57 3.97 -17.77
CA ASN A 28 -7.78 2.93 -17.10
C ASN A 28 -8.23 2.64 -15.67
N ILE A 29 -9.30 3.26 -15.19
CA ILE A 29 -9.76 3.08 -13.80
C ILE A 29 -10.05 1.61 -13.49
N ASP A 30 -10.81 0.92 -14.33
CA ASP A 30 -11.17 -0.47 -14.07
C ASP A 30 -9.95 -1.39 -14.13
N THR A 31 -9.04 -1.15 -15.05
CA THR A 31 -7.77 -1.90 -15.15
C THR A 31 -6.94 -1.73 -13.88
N VAL A 32 -6.76 -0.50 -13.44
CA VAL A 32 -6.00 -0.21 -12.21
C VAL A 32 -6.67 -0.84 -11.00
N SER A 33 -7.99 -0.71 -10.89
CA SER A 33 -8.74 -1.32 -9.79
C SER A 33 -8.49 -2.84 -9.70
N ALA A 34 -8.60 -3.54 -10.82
CA ALA A 34 -8.38 -4.99 -10.85
C ALA A 34 -6.95 -5.37 -10.44
N LEU A 35 -5.96 -4.63 -10.96
CA LEU A 35 -4.55 -4.87 -10.62
C LEU A 35 -4.24 -4.61 -9.15
N LEU A 36 -4.83 -3.57 -8.56
CA LEU A 36 -4.65 -3.27 -7.14
C LEU A 36 -5.29 -4.32 -6.24
N LEU A 37 -6.45 -4.86 -6.61
CA LEU A 37 -7.08 -5.94 -5.85
C LEU A 37 -6.23 -7.20 -5.86
N ASP A 38 -5.65 -7.55 -7.00
CA ASP A 38 -4.75 -8.71 -7.10
C ASP A 38 -3.49 -8.49 -6.28
N GLN A 39 -2.94 -7.28 -6.32
CA GLN A 39 -1.77 -6.92 -5.51
C GLN A 39 -2.07 -7.06 -4.01
N ALA A 40 -3.24 -6.60 -3.56
CA ALA A 40 -3.64 -6.71 -2.17
C ALA A 40 -3.72 -8.16 -1.72
N ARG A 41 -4.32 -9.03 -2.55
CA ARG A 41 -4.44 -10.46 -2.24
C ARG A 41 -3.07 -11.11 -2.09
N VAL A 42 -2.15 -10.81 -2.98
CA VAL A 42 -0.78 -11.34 -2.91
C VAL A 42 -0.04 -10.78 -1.70
N SER A 43 -0.12 -9.47 -1.49
CA SER A 43 0.59 -8.80 -0.40
C SER A 43 0.18 -9.34 0.97
N LEU A 44 -1.10 -9.65 1.16
CA LEU A 44 -1.61 -10.21 2.42
C LEU A 44 -1.02 -11.59 2.73
N THR A 45 -0.44 -12.29 1.77
CA THR A 45 0.24 -13.57 1.98
C THR A 45 1.72 -13.41 2.30
N GLU A 46 2.26 -12.20 2.18
CA GLU A 46 3.69 -11.95 2.36
C GLU A 46 4.06 -11.84 3.83
N PRO A 47 5.26 -12.31 4.23
CA PRO A 47 5.70 -12.19 5.61
C PRO A 47 5.71 -10.74 6.09
N GLY A 48 5.18 -10.53 7.29
CA GLY A 48 5.19 -9.21 7.91
C GLY A 48 4.11 -8.25 7.41
N CYS A 49 3.27 -8.65 6.46
CA CYS A 49 2.15 -7.82 6.04
C CYS A 49 1.06 -7.84 7.09
N GLU A 50 0.97 -6.75 7.87
CA GLU A 50 -0.03 -6.62 8.93
C GLU A 50 -1.34 -6.04 8.40
N ARG A 51 -1.26 -5.21 7.35
CA ARG A 51 -2.42 -4.56 6.76
C ARG A 51 -2.12 -4.22 5.31
N PHE A 52 -3.06 -4.51 4.43
CA PHE A 52 -3.01 -4.06 3.05
C PHE A 52 -4.43 -3.88 2.55
N GLU A 53 -4.88 -2.63 2.47
CA GLU A 53 -6.23 -2.27 2.07
C GLU A 53 -6.21 -1.36 0.86
N VAL A 54 -7.19 -1.54 -0.01
CA VAL A 54 -7.38 -0.70 -1.19
C VAL A 54 -8.74 -0.03 -1.07
N TYR A 55 -8.75 1.28 -1.16
CA TYR A 55 -9.98 2.07 -1.18
C TYR A 55 -10.11 2.82 -2.50
N HIS A 56 -11.32 2.89 -3.00
CA HIS A 56 -11.63 3.71 -4.17
C HIS A 56 -12.43 4.92 -3.70
N SER A 57 -11.98 6.12 -4.02
CA SER A 57 -12.65 7.36 -3.59
C SER A 57 -14.05 7.46 -4.20
N ARG A 58 -15.02 7.85 -3.37
CA ARG A 58 -16.38 8.12 -3.86
C ARG A 58 -16.52 9.52 -4.45
N SER A 59 -15.63 10.43 -4.07
CA SER A 59 -15.68 11.82 -4.54
C SER A 59 -14.80 12.08 -5.77
N ASP A 60 -13.85 11.21 -6.04
CA ASP A 60 -12.97 11.30 -7.21
C ASP A 60 -12.69 9.91 -7.76
N ALA A 61 -13.36 9.56 -8.84
CA ALA A 61 -13.27 8.23 -9.43
C ALA A 61 -11.86 7.84 -9.90
N GLN A 62 -10.97 8.82 -10.10
CA GLN A 62 -9.59 8.56 -10.51
C GLN A 62 -8.66 8.28 -9.32
N THR A 63 -9.14 8.42 -8.08
CA THR A 63 -8.31 8.31 -6.89
C THR A 63 -8.53 7.00 -6.14
N PHE A 64 -7.42 6.31 -5.87
CA PHE A 64 -7.35 5.13 -5.00
C PHE A 64 -6.45 5.43 -3.81
N LEU A 65 -6.72 4.77 -2.70
CA LEU A 65 -5.91 4.84 -1.48
C LEU A 65 -5.42 3.44 -1.14
N LEU A 66 -4.12 3.31 -0.90
CA LEU A 66 -3.53 2.09 -0.36
C LEU A 66 -3.13 2.35 1.08
N ILE A 67 -3.62 1.51 1.98
CA ILE A 67 -3.29 1.60 3.39
C ILE A 67 -2.51 0.34 3.76
N GLU A 68 -1.21 0.51 4.02
CA GLU A 68 -0.29 -0.60 4.23
C GLU A 68 0.39 -0.49 5.58
N SER A 69 0.54 -1.62 6.25
CA SER A 69 1.35 -1.71 7.46
C SER A 69 2.17 -3.00 7.42
N TRP A 70 3.46 -2.85 7.68
CA TRP A 70 4.43 -3.94 7.64
C TRP A 70 5.11 -4.05 9.00
N ALA A 71 5.35 -5.26 9.46
CA ALA A 71 5.90 -5.50 10.79
C ALA A 71 7.27 -4.85 10.98
N THR A 72 8.09 -4.84 9.91
CA THR A 72 9.44 -4.26 9.94
C THR A 72 9.77 -3.59 8.61
N ALA A 73 10.80 -2.75 8.63
CA ALA A 73 11.33 -2.14 7.40
C ALA A 73 11.84 -3.20 6.42
N GLU A 74 12.41 -4.29 6.94
CA GLU A 74 12.91 -5.40 6.11
C GLU A 74 11.78 -6.12 5.39
N ASP A 75 10.64 -6.29 6.04
CA ASP A 75 9.47 -6.91 5.41
C ASP A 75 8.90 -6.03 4.29
N LEU A 76 8.86 -4.71 4.50
CA LEU A 76 8.44 -3.78 3.47
C LEU A 76 9.42 -3.80 2.29
N ASP A 77 10.71 -3.85 2.56
CA ASP A 77 11.74 -3.93 1.52
C ASP A 77 11.61 -5.23 0.73
N ALA A 78 11.39 -6.35 1.40
CA ALA A 78 11.14 -7.63 0.74
C ALA A 78 9.90 -7.57 -0.16
N HIS A 79 8.82 -6.91 0.28
CA HIS A 79 7.62 -6.69 -0.53
C HIS A 79 7.95 -5.96 -1.84
N ARG A 80 8.77 -4.91 -1.75
CA ARG A 80 9.15 -4.12 -2.93
C ARG A 80 10.05 -4.87 -3.90
N ASN A 81 10.65 -5.96 -3.48
CA ASN A 81 11.54 -6.78 -4.29
C ASN A 81 10.91 -8.10 -4.75
N ASN A 82 9.67 -8.37 -4.37
CA ASN A 82 9.04 -9.62 -4.77
C ASN A 82 8.52 -9.56 -6.21
N LYS A 83 8.17 -10.73 -6.72
CA LYS A 83 7.77 -10.90 -8.11
C LYS A 83 6.54 -10.07 -8.50
N ASN A 84 5.54 -10.05 -7.64
CA ASN A 84 4.30 -9.29 -7.93
C ASN A 84 4.59 -7.79 -8.05
N PHE A 85 5.36 -7.23 -7.12
CA PHE A 85 5.71 -5.82 -7.15
C PHE A 85 6.54 -5.48 -8.39
N VAL A 86 7.58 -6.26 -8.66
CA VAL A 86 8.55 -5.97 -9.73
C VAL A 86 7.97 -6.24 -11.12
N GLU A 87 7.19 -7.31 -11.28
CA GLU A 87 6.72 -7.75 -12.60
C GLU A 87 5.30 -7.27 -12.93
N ILE A 88 4.49 -6.91 -11.94
CA ILE A 88 3.10 -6.47 -12.14
C ILE A 88 2.90 -5.02 -11.76
N TYR A 89 3.13 -4.67 -10.50
CA TYR A 89 2.85 -3.33 -10.01
C TYR A 89 3.68 -2.25 -10.72
N LYS A 90 5.00 -2.42 -10.74
CA LYS A 90 5.89 -1.44 -11.37
C LYS A 90 5.60 -1.25 -12.87
N PRO A 91 5.55 -2.31 -13.69
CA PRO A 91 5.37 -2.11 -15.13
C PRO A 91 3.92 -1.87 -15.55
N LYS A 92 2.92 -2.33 -14.80
CA LYS A 92 1.52 -2.29 -15.24
C LYS A 92 0.69 -1.24 -14.52
N VAL A 93 0.99 -0.90 -13.27
CA VAL A 93 0.23 0.08 -12.50
C VAL A 93 0.89 1.44 -12.53
N LEU A 94 2.18 1.51 -12.16
CA LEU A 94 2.86 2.80 -12.00
C LEU A 94 2.81 3.69 -13.23
N PRO A 95 2.92 3.19 -14.47
CA PRO A 95 2.81 4.05 -15.64
C PRO A 95 1.43 4.68 -15.84
N LEU A 96 0.39 4.13 -15.21
CA LEU A 96 -1.00 4.57 -15.37
C LEU A 96 -1.44 5.57 -14.29
N VAL A 97 -0.60 5.81 -13.28
CA VAL A 97 -1.00 6.60 -12.11
C VAL A 97 0.05 7.65 -11.75
N GLU A 98 -0.41 8.67 -11.05
CA GLU A 98 0.45 9.52 -10.24
C GLU A 98 0.47 8.92 -8.83
N ARG A 99 1.65 8.60 -8.33
CA ARG A 99 1.82 7.97 -7.02
C ARG A 99 2.32 8.99 -6.02
N ILE A 100 1.58 9.16 -4.95
CA ILE A 100 1.93 10.08 -3.86
C ILE A 100 2.04 9.26 -2.57
N PRO A 101 3.25 8.77 -2.23
CA PRO A 101 3.43 7.98 -1.02
C PRO A 101 3.49 8.87 0.22
N HIS A 102 2.91 8.37 1.30
CA HIS A 102 2.96 8.99 2.62
C HIS A 102 3.43 7.97 3.65
N PRO A 103 4.74 7.72 3.74
CA PRO A 103 5.26 6.99 4.89
C PRO A 103 4.82 7.72 6.14
N SER A 104 4.18 7.01 7.06
CA SER A 104 3.47 7.65 8.14
C SER A 104 3.87 7.06 9.49
N GLU A 105 3.78 7.88 10.51
CA GLU A 105 3.90 7.47 11.90
C GLU A 105 2.50 7.38 12.49
N ARG A 106 2.22 6.25 13.15
CA ARG A 106 0.94 6.10 13.83
C ARG A 106 0.96 6.89 15.14
N LEU A 107 -0.01 7.79 15.30
CA LEU A 107 -0.12 8.63 16.49
C LEU A 107 -1.07 8.06 17.54
N ILE A 108 -1.97 7.19 17.12
CA ILE A 108 -2.96 6.62 18.04
C ILE A 108 -3.44 5.26 17.57
#